data_52b8624ae6493ed61126baf846b594db
#
_entry.id   52b8624ae6493ed61126baf846b594db
#
_cell.length_a   1.000
_cell.length_b   1.000
_cell.length_c   1.000
_cell.angle_alpha   90.00
_cell.angle_beta   90.00
_cell.angle_gamma   90.00
#
_symmetry.space_group_name_H-M   'P 1'
#
loop_
_entity.id
_entity.type
_entity.pdbx_description
1 polymer ?
#
loop_
_entity_poly.entity_id
_entity_poly.type
_entity_poly.pdbx_seq_one_letter_code
_entity_poly.pdbx_strand_id
1 'polypeptide(L)'
;MDRREAVKSVAFLIGGALSATTIATLFDSCNEPGKNGEKLFTNDHQKIVTELADIIIPTTAKSPGAKAANVGPFITMMMKDCYPDDAQIAFVKGLDDLENRSKKEFQKSFVEISVKERGELVAKLREDTLAAIENEKNDSEKAAKLEQDTKGAKPEKEQAGNPMAVKEKPKKAPQFFAIARDLTILGFFTSEIGATQAYEFVEIPGRYDGDVKMKPGQRVYA
;
A
#
# COMPACT_ATOMS: atom_id res chain seq x y z
N MET A 1 -9.91 52.86 -32.92
CA MET A 1 -9.71 51.45 -32.55
C MET A 1 -11.07 50.84 -32.31
N ASP A 2 -11.44 49.88 -33.15
CA ASP A 2 -12.72 49.19 -33.01
C ASP A 2 -12.60 48.19 -31.80
N ARG A 3 -13.67 48.15 -30.98
CA ARG A 3 -13.69 47.30 -29.77
C ARG A 3 -13.34 45.82 -30.08
N ARG A 4 -13.68 45.34 -31.28
CA ARG A 4 -13.30 44.02 -31.77
C ARG A 4 -11.80 43.84 -32.00
N GLU A 5 -11.11 44.87 -32.46
CA GLU A 5 -9.65 44.83 -32.66
C GLU A 5 -8.90 44.84 -31.33
N ALA A 6 -9.39 45.63 -30.35
CA ALA A 6 -8.83 45.63 -29.01
C ALA A 6 -8.94 44.27 -28.33
N VAL A 7 -10.09 43.61 -28.45
CA VAL A 7 -10.29 42.24 -27.89
C VAL A 7 -9.40 41.22 -28.59
N LYS A 8 -9.25 41.27 -29.91
CA LYS A 8 -8.34 40.40 -30.66
C LYS A 8 -6.88 40.64 -30.28
N SER A 9 -6.47 41.87 -30.08
CA SER A 9 -5.10 42.20 -29.68
C SER A 9 -4.80 41.74 -28.25
N VAL A 10 -5.76 41.87 -27.34
CA VAL A 10 -5.64 41.34 -25.96
C VAL A 10 -5.61 39.82 -25.94
N ALA A 11 -6.46 39.15 -26.74
CA ALA A 11 -6.46 37.69 -26.86
C ALA A 11 -5.16 37.18 -27.49
N PHE A 12 -4.57 37.95 -28.44
CA PHE A 12 -3.27 37.58 -29.03
C PHE A 12 -2.11 37.81 -28.06
N LEU A 13 -2.18 38.87 -27.22
CA LEU A 13 -1.19 39.16 -26.20
C LEU A 13 -1.26 38.15 -25.03
N ILE A 14 -2.44 37.75 -24.59
CA ILE A 14 -2.63 36.76 -23.55
C ILE A 14 -2.33 35.35 -24.09
N GLY A 15 -2.75 35.01 -25.29
CA GLY A 15 -2.47 33.77 -25.96
C GLY A 15 -1.01 33.62 -26.41
N GLY A 16 -0.34 34.75 -26.75
CA GLY A 16 1.08 34.75 -27.09
C GLY A 16 2.01 34.82 -25.90
N ALA A 17 1.55 35.34 -24.74
CA ALA A 17 2.32 35.33 -23.49
C ALA A 17 2.28 33.96 -22.75
N LEU A 18 1.27 33.16 -23.03
CA LEU A 18 1.32 31.72 -22.81
C LEU A 18 2.09 31.08 -23.99
N SER A 19 3.33 31.51 -24.13
CA SER A 19 4.20 31.12 -25.23
C SER A 19 4.41 29.60 -25.28
N ALA A 20 4.85 29.16 -26.45
CA ALA A 20 5.21 27.73 -26.68
C ALA A 20 6.08 27.12 -25.56
N THR A 21 6.84 27.96 -24.83
CA THR A 21 7.61 27.55 -23.64
C THR A 21 6.73 27.18 -22.45
N THR A 22 5.64 27.91 -22.16
CA THR A 22 4.71 27.57 -21.05
C THR A 22 3.88 26.31 -21.40
N ILE A 23 3.49 26.20 -22.65
CA ILE A 23 2.81 25.00 -23.15
C ILE A 23 3.78 23.82 -23.15
N ALA A 24 5.04 24.01 -23.60
CA ALA A 24 6.07 22.99 -23.55
C ALA A 24 6.37 22.54 -22.11
N THR A 25 6.47 23.47 -21.15
CA THR A 25 6.69 23.11 -19.74
C THR A 25 5.49 22.40 -19.09
N LEU A 26 4.26 22.74 -19.51
CA LEU A 26 3.07 21.98 -19.07
C LEU A 26 3.04 20.59 -19.68
N PHE A 27 3.40 20.42 -20.94
CA PHE A 27 3.52 19.11 -21.56
C PHE A 27 4.75 18.35 -21.09
N ASP A 28 5.87 18.99 -20.79
CA ASP A 28 7.05 18.39 -20.15
C ASP A 28 6.76 17.97 -18.70
N SER A 29 5.95 18.75 -17.97
CA SER A 29 5.51 18.35 -16.61
C SER A 29 4.58 17.13 -16.63
N CYS A 30 3.80 16.94 -17.69
CA CYS A 30 3.05 15.71 -17.93
C CYS A 30 3.92 14.57 -18.50
N ASN A 31 5.09 14.92 -19.00
CA ASN A 31 6.04 14.03 -19.67
C ASN A 31 7.38 13.97 -18.95
N GLU A 32 7.43 14.44 -17.67
CA GLU A 32 8.56 14.04 -16.83
C GLU A 32 8.57 12.51 -16.86
N PRO A 33 9.57 11.90 -17.50
CA PRO A 33 9.87 10.52 -17.21
C PRO A 33 10.23 10.57 -15.72
N GLY A 34 9.31 10.11 -14.87
CA GLY A 34 9.67 9.83 -13.51
C GLY A 34 11.00 9.13 -13.58
N LYS A 35 11.96 9.60 -12.82
CA LYS A 35 13.30 9.05 -12.72
C LYS A 35 13.17 7.54 -12.64
N ASN A 36 13.44 6.84 -13.71
CA ASN A 36 13.22 5.45 -14.02
C ASN A 36 11.98 5.21 -14.88
N GLY A 37 12.16 5.25 -16.21
CA GLY A 37 11.24 4.65 -17.17
C GLY A 37 11.16 3.12 -17.05
N GLU A 38 11.75 2.52 -16.03
CA GLU A 38 11.55 1.14 -15.62
C GLU A 38 10.24 1.04 -14.84
N LYS A 39 9.34 0.22 -15.34
CA LYS A 39 8.11 -0.12 -14.61
C LYS A 39 8.53 -0.70 -13.26
N LEU A 40 8.17 -0.06 -12.15
CA LEU A 40 8.46 -0.54 -10.79
C LEU A 40 8.10 -2.02 -10.62
N PHE A 41 6.99 -2.45 -11.23
CA PHE A 41 6.53 -3.82 -11.24
C PHE A 41 6.57 -4.42 -12.65
N THR A 42 7.20 -5.59 -12.76
CA THR A 42 7.15 -6.40 -13.98
C THR A 42 5.79 -7.11 -14.10
N ASN A 43 5.50 -7.65 -15.27
CA ASN A 43 4.29 -8.48 -15.46
C ASN A 43 4.31 -9.73 -14.55
N ASP A 44 5.48 -10.27 -14.24
CA ASP A 44 5.61 -11.42 -13.35
C ASP A 44 5.38 -11.03 -11.89
N HIS A 45 5.87 -9.86 -11.45
CA HIS A 45 5.52 -9.30 -10.14
C HIS A 45 4.00 -9.15 -9.98
N GLN A 46 3.28 -8.67 -11.01
CA GLN A 46 1.82 -8.53 -10.97
C GLN A 46 1.12 -9.88 -10.82
N LYS A 47 1.60 -10.93 -11.49
CA LYS A 47 1.07 -12.30 -11.33
C LYS A 47 1.32 -12.81 -9.92
N ILE A 48 2.55 -12.66 -9.39
CA ILE A 48 2.91 -13.09 -8.04
C ILE A 48 2.04 -12.38 -7.00
N VAL A 49 1.86 -11.07 -7.10
CA VAL A 49 1.00 -10.29 -6.19
C VAL A 49 -0.45 -10.78 -6.26
N THR A 50 -0.96 -11.07 -7.46
CA THR A 50 -2.33 -11.56 -7.64
C THR A 50 -2.52 -12.93 -6.98
N GLU A 51 -1.60 -13.86 -7.18
CA GLU A 51 -1.67 -15.18 -6.56
C GLU A 51 -1.42 -15.12 -5.04
N LEU A 52 -0.56 -14.23 -4.56
CA LEU A 52 -0.36 -13.97 -3.13
C LEU A 52 -1.63 -13.43 -2.47
N ALA A 53 -2.30 -12.48 -3.11
CA ALA A 53 -3.57 -11.94 -2.62
C ALA A 53 -4.66 -13.03 -2.56
N ASP A 54 -4.71 -13.94 -3.54
CA ASP A 54 -5.65 -15.07 -3.56
C ASP A 54 -5.40 -16.09 -2.44
N ILE A 55 -4.14 -16.27 -2.02
CA ILE A 55 -3.82 -17.10 -0.84
C ILE A 55 -4.23 -16.42 0.46
N ILE A 56 -4.12 -15.08 0.54
CA ILE A 56 -4.48 -14.31 1.75
C ILE A 56 -6.01 -14.26 1.93
N ILE A 57 -6.76 -14.00 0.87
CA ILE A 57 -8.24 -14.02 0.86
C ILE A 57 -8.70 -14.90 -0.30
N PRO A 58 -8.82 -16.21 -0.06
CA PRO A 58 -9.21 -17.16 -1.09
C PRO A 58 -10.71 -17.11 -1.40
N THR A 59 -11.07 -17.54 -2.59
CA THR A 59 -12.46 -17.79 -2.95
C THR A 59 -13.02 -18.95 -2.13
N THR A 60 -14.16 -18.73 -1.49
CA THR A 60 -14.90 -19.74 -0.73
C THR A 60 -16.33 -19.86 -1.25
N ALA A 61 -17.09 -20.87 -0.79
CA ALA A 61 -18.49 -21.03 -1.15
C ALA A 61 -19.38 -19.86 -0.71
N LYS A 62 -18.90 -19.03 0.24
CA LYS A 62 -19.70 -17.92 0.83
C LYS A 62 -19.12 -16.53 0.51
N SER A 63 -17.93 -16.45 -0.03
CA SER A 63 -17.25 -15.17 -0.31
C SER A 63 -16.37 -15.31 -1.54
N PRO A 64 -16.41 -14.35 -2.46
CA PRO A 64 -15.44 -14.27 -3.55
C PRO A 64 -14.06 -13.93 -2.99
N GLY A 65 -13.01 -14.42 -3.65
CA GLY A 65 -11.63 -14.16 -3.23
C GLY A 65 -11.07 -12.82 -3.74
N ALA A 66 -9.88 -12.48 -3.27
CA ALA A 66 -9.16 -11.27 -3.69
C ALA A 66 -8.90 -11.22 -5.20
N LYS A 67 -8.74 -12.38 -5.84
CA LYS A 67 -8.54 -12.48 -7.28
C LYS A 67 -9.77 -12.03 -8.07
N ALA A 68 -10.97 -12.38 -7.62
CA ALA A 68 -12.23 -11.94 -8.23
C ALA A 68 -12.44 -10.42 -8.06
N ALA A 69 -11.96 -9.85 -6.97
CA ALA A 69 -12.01 -8.42 -6.68
C ALA A 69 -10.86 -7.61 -7.33
N ASN A 70 -10.02 -8.26 -8.16
CA ASN A 70 -8.93 -7.59 -8.88
C ASN A 70 -7.91 -6.89 -7.96
N VAL A 71 -7.65 -7.47 -6.79
CA VAL A 71 -6.82 -6.85 -5.73
C VAL A 71 -5.34 -6.77 -6.14
N GLY A 72 -4.82 -7.67 -6.96
CA GLY A 72 -3.43 -7.64 -7.41
C GLY A 72 -3.03 -6.31 -8.09
N PRO A 73 -3.72 -5.86 -9.14
CA PRO A 73 -3.53 -4.55 -9.75
C PRO A 73 -3.69 -3.38 -8.77
N PHE A 74 -4.64 -3.45 -7.84
CA PHE A 74 -4.82 -2.45 -6.80
C PHE A 74 -3.58 -2.33 -5.90
N ILE A 75 -3.00 -3.45 -5.45
CA ILE A 75 -1.79 -3.44 -4.62
C ILE A 75 -0.63 -2.77 -5.35
N THR A 76 -0.39 -3.12 -6.61
CA THR A 76 0.72 -2.54 -7.38
C THR A 76 0.53 -1.04 -7.64
N MET A 77 -0.71 -0.59 -7.85
CA MET A 77 -1.06 0.82 -7.97
C MET A 77 -0.81 1.56 -6.64
N MET A 78 -1.33 1.04 -5.53
CA MET A 78 -1.14 1.64 -4.20
C MET A 78 0.33 1.74 -3.81
N MET A 79 1.11 0.69 -4.08
CA MET A 79 2.55 0.70 -3.81
C MET A 79 3.26 1.79 -4.59
N LYS A 80 2.92 1.94 -5.89
CA LYS A 80 3.55 2.94 -6.76
C LYS A 80 3.18 4.37 -6.38
N ASP A 81 1.90 4.62 -6.06
CA ASP A 81 1.38 5.98 -5.98
C ASP A 81 1.31 6.51 -4.53
N CYS A 82 1.29 5.63 -3.52
CA CYS A 82 1.03 5.98 -2.13
C CYS A 82 2.15 5.62 -1.15
N TYR A 83 3.13 4.81 -1.54
CA TYR A 83 4.20 4.40 -0.66
C TYR A 83 5.53 5.10 -1.01
N PRO A 84 6.38 5.40 -0.01
CA PRO A 84 7.69 5.98 -0.23
C PRO A 84 8.64 5.00 -0.94
N ASP A 85 9.67 5.52 -1.60
CA ASP A 85 10.59 4.77 -2.45
C ASP A 85 11.27 3.59 -1.73
N ASP A 86 11.65 3.77 -0.48
CA ASP A 86 12.28 2.73 0.35
C ASP A 86 11.33 1.54 0.59
N ALA A 87 10.05 1.81 0.83
CA ALA A 87 9.03 0.77 0.96
C ALA A 87 8.73 0.08 -0.38
N GLN A 88 8.74 0.84 -1.48
CA GLN A 88 8.57 0.29 -2.83
C GLN A 88 9.70 -0.69 -3.17
N ILE A 89 10.96 -0.30 -2.92
CA ILE A 89 12.15 -1.13 -3.13
C ILE A 89 12.08 -2.40 -2.25
N ALA A 90 11.72 -2.23 -0.98
CA ALA A 90 11.59 -3.36 -0.05
C ALA A 90 10.48 -4.32 -0.49
N PHE A 91 9.37 -3.80 -1.04
CA PHE A 91 8.27 -4.61 -1.53
C PHE A 91 8.65 -5.43 -2.78
N VAL A 92 9.30 -4.81 -3.76
CA VAL A 92 9.81 -5.50 -4.97
C VAL A 92 10.79 -6.59 -4.57
N LYS A 93 11.76 -6.27 -3.69
CA LYS A 93 12.69 -7.26 -3.16
C LYS A 93 11.98 -8.43 -2.47
N GLY A 94 10.91 -8.16 -1.72
CA GLY A 94 10.10 -9.21 -1.08
C GLY A 94 9.41 -10.13 -2.08
N LEU A 95 8.98 -9.61 -3.24
CA LEU A 95 8.44 -10.43 -4.35
C LEU A 95 9.52 -11.31 -4.96
N ASP A 96 10.72 -10.76 -5.21
CA ASP A 96 11.84 -11.52 -5.75
C ASP A 96 12.30 -12.61 -4.76
N ASP A 97 12.33 -12.31 -3.47
CA ASP A 97 12.67 -13.28 -2.42
C ASP A 97 11.63 -14.42 -2.35
N LEU A 98 10.33 -14.12 -2.50
CA LEU A 98 9.27 -15.13 -2.56
C LEU A 98 9.42 -16.04 -3.78
N GLU A 99 9.69 -15.46 -4.95
CA GLU A 99 9.96 -16.19 -6.18
C GLU A 99 11.20 -17.09 -6.04
N ASN A 100 12.27 -16.58 -5.45
CA ASN A 100 13.50 -17.34 -5.22
C ASN A 100 13.28 -18.48 -4.22
N ARG A 101 12.49 -18.29 -3.16
CA ARG A 101 12.10 -19.36 -2.23
C ARG A 101 11.33 -20.46 -2.96
N SER A 102 10.38 -20.10 -3.84
CA SER A 102 9.63 -21.07 -4.65
C SER A 102 10.55 -21.90 -5.55
N LYS A 103 11.45 -21.24 -6.27
CA LYS A 103 12.43 -21.91 -7.14
C LYS A 103 13.36 -22.83 -6.36
N LYS A 104 13.76 -22.43 -5.14
CA LYS A 104 14.64 -23.22 -4.28
C LYS A 104 13.94 -24.48 -3.71
N GLU A 105 12.68 -24.36 -3.25
CA GLU A 105 11.96 -25.47 -2.63
C GLU A 105 11.31 -26.40 -3.65
N PHE A 106 10.72 -25.85 -4.72
CA PHE A 106 9.89 -26.60 -5.66
C PHE A 106 10.43 -26.67 -7.08
N GLN A 107 11.58 -26.01 -7.36
CA GLN A 107 12.20 -25.92 -8.69
C GLN A 107 11.27 -25.27 -9.76
N LYS A 108 10.28 -24.49 -9.34
CA LYS A 108 9.29 -23.84 -10.17
C LYS A 108 9.02 -22.42 -9.70
N SER A 109 8.48 -21.59 -10.60
CA SER A 109 7.99 -20.26 -10.26
C SER A 109 6.83 -20.33 -9.25
N PHE A 110 6.69 -19.31 -8.39
CA PHE A 110 5.58 -19.21 -7.44
C PHE A 110 4.21 -19.32 -8.10
N VAL A 111 4.08 -18.82 -9.32
CA VAL A 111 2.82 -18.90 -10.10
C VAL A 111 2.54 -20.31 -10.63
N GLU A 112 3.59 -21.13 -10.82
CA GLU A 112 3.48 -22.47 -11.42
C GLU A 112 3.27 -23.59 -10.39
N ILE A 113 3.61 -23.36 -9.12
CA ILE A 113 3.38 -24.34 -8.06
C ILE A 113 1.89 -24.44 -7.70
N SER A 114 1.49 -25.54 -7.07
CA SER A 114 0.11 -25.76 -6.64
C SER A 114 -0.34 -24.77 -5.57
N VAL A 115 -1.66 -24.56 -5.44
CA VAL A 115 -2.25 -23.68 -4.40
C VAL A 115 -1.82 -24.11 -3.00
N LYS A 116 -1.67 -25.43 -2.76
CA LYS A 116 -1.21 -25.96 -1.47
C LYS A 116 0.24 -25.55 -1.18
N GLU A 117 1.13 -25.73 -2.14
CA GLU A 117 2.55 -25.35 -2.00
C GLU A 117 2.72 -23.83 -1.83
N ARG A 118 1.93 -23.02 -2.55
CA ARG A 118 1.87 -21.56 -2.34
C ARG A 118 1.45 -21.23 -0.91
N GLY A 119 0.41 -21.90 -0.40
CA GLY A 119 -0.08 -21.72 0.96
C GLY A 119 0.99 -22.04 2.01
N GLU A 120 1.77 -23.10 1.81
CA GLU A 120 2.89 -23.47 2.70
C GLU A 120 4.00 -22.41 2.71
N LEU A 121 4.39 -21.89 1.53
CA LEU A 121 5.37 -20.80 1.43
C LEU A 121 4.88 -19.51 2.10
N VAL A 122 3.62 -19.15 1.87
CA VAL A 122 3.03 -17.93 2.45
C VAL A 122 2.87 -18.08 3.96
N ALA A 123 2.58 -19.28 4.48
CA ALA A 123 2.54 -19.54 5.91
C ALA A 123 3.92 -19.34 6.56
N LYS A 124 4.99 -19.87 5.97
CA LYS A 124 6.37 -19.64 6.43
C LYS A 124 6.73 -18.15 6.38
N LEU A 125 6.40 -17.47 5.29
CA LEU A 125 6.64 -16.03 5.15
C LEU A 125 5.91 -15.21 6.24
N ARG A 126 4.68 -15.59 6.57
CA ARG A 126 3.91 -14.98 7.66
C ARG A 126 4.60 -15.18 9.01
N GLU A 127 5.06 -16.40 9.31
CA GLU A 127 5.77 -16.71 10.55
C GLU A 127 7.06 -15.89 10.67
N ASP A 128 7.87 -15.85 9.62
CA ASP A 128 9.10 -15.03 9.55
C ASP A 128 8.78 -13.54 9.82
N THR A 129 7.70 -13.04 9.23
CA THR A 129 7.28 -11.64 9.38
C THR A 129 6.82 -11.35 10.81
N LEU A 130 6.04 -12.24 11.43
CA LEU A 130 5.58 -12.06 12.82
C LEU A 130 6.75 -12.09 13.80
N ALA A 131 7.69 -13.02 13.62
CA ALA A 131 8.90 -13.09 14.42
C ALA A 131 9.76 -11.81 14.29
N ALA A 132 9.89 -11.28 13.07
CA ALA A 132 10.62 -10.03 12.83
C ALA A 132 9.94 -8.83 13.52
N ILE A 133 8.62 -8.73 13.46
CA ILE A 133 7.84 -7.65 14.12
C ILE A 133 7.96 -7.75 15.65
N GLU A 134 7.91 -8.96 16.21
CA GLU A 134 8.06 -9.17 17.66
C GLU A 134 9.46 -8.80 18.15
N ASN A 135 10.49 -9.18 17.41
CA ASN A 135 11.87 -8.79 17.70
C ASN A 135 12.04 -7.26 17.66
N GLU A 136 11.45 -6.58 16.67
CA GLU A 136 11.49 -5.12 16.59
C GLU A 136 10.78 -4.43 17.75
N LYS A 137 9.65 -4.97 18.22
CA LYS A 137 8.99 -4.48 19.44
C LYS A 137 9.86 -4.64 20.66
N ASN A 138 10.43 -5.82 20.86
CA ASN A 138 11.31 -6.10 22.01
C ASN A 138 12.54 -5.20 22.02
N ASP A 139 13.15 -4.93 20.88
CA ASP A 139 14.30 -4.03 20.74
C ASP A 139 13.91 -2.57 21.01
N SER A 140 12.74 -2.13 20.54
CA SER A 140 12.24 -0.78 20.81
C SER A 140 11.86 -0.58 22.30
N GLU A 141 11.31 -1.58 22.96
CA GLU A 141 11.03 -1.55 24.40
C GLU A 141 12.31 -1.53 25.24
N LYS A 142 13.32 -2.31 24.86
CA LYS A 142 14.64 -2.28 25.52
C LYS A 142 15.31 -0.91 25.36
N ALA A 143 15.27 -0.33 24.15
CA ALA A 143 15.80 1.00 23.91
C ALA A 143 15.07 2.08 24.72
N ALA A 144 13.73 2.01 24.83
CA ALA A 144 12.94 2.92 25.62
C ALA A 144 13.24 2.82 27.13
N LYS A 145 13.44 1.62 27.66
CA LYS A 145 13.87 1.40 29.05
C LYS A 145 15.27 1.97 29.33
N LEU A 146 16.20 1.74 28.40
CA LEU A 146 17.57 2.29 28.53
C LEU A 146 17.57 3.85 28.54
N GLU A 147 16.70 4.46 27.70
CA GLU A 147 16.54 5.92 27.69
C GLU A 147 15.87 6.45 28.97
N GLN A 148 15.03 5.68 29.65
CA GLN A 148 14.45 6.05 30.94
C GLN A 148 15.49 5.95 32.09
N ASP A 149 16.30 4.91 32.10
CA ASP A 149 17.34 4.72 33.10
C ASP A 149 18.47 5.77 33.00
N THR A 150 18.76 6.24 31.77
CA THR A 150 19.77 7.30 31.57
C THR A 150 19.24 8.72 31.85
N LYS A 151 17.93 8.96 31.84
CA LYS A 151 17.30 10.25 32.16
C LYS A 151 17.23 10.55 33.68
N GLY A 152 17.70 9.65 34.55
CA GLY A 152 17.89 9.89 35.98
C GLY A 152 19.04 10.86 36.33
N ALA A 153 19.91 11.22 35.38
CA ALA A 153 20.94 12.24 35.53
C ALA A 153 20.49 13.49 34.73
N LYS A 154 20.03 14.53 35.45
CA LYS A 154 19.70 15.83 34.86
C LYS A 154 20.90 16.42 34.10
N PRO A 155 20.72 16.87 32.87
CA PRO A 155 21.44 18.01 32.34
C PRO A 155 20.53 19.24 32.31
N GLU A 156 21.06 20.33 32.87
CA GLU A 156 20.49 21.66 32.77
C GLU A 156 20.47 22.15 31.32
N LYS A 157 19.37 22.85 31.00
CA LYS A 157 19.25 23.87 29.95
C LYS A 157 19.61 23.48 28.51
N GLU A 158 18.64 22.99 27.79
CA GLU A 158 18.55 23.25 26.34
C GLU A 158 17.32 24.09 26.03
N GLN A 159 17.58 25.13 25.25
CA GLN A 159 16.68 26.22 24.90
C GLN A 159 15.41 25.73 24.22
N ALA A 160 14.34 26.46 24.44
CA ALA A 160 13.01 26.31 23.86
C ALA A 160 13.03 26.10 22.32
N GLY A 161 13.09 24.85 21.91
CA GLY A 161 12.74 24.41 20.57
C GLY A 161 11.22 24.20 20.51
N ASN A 162 10.65 24.52 19.37
CA ASN A 162 9.24 24.39 19.04
C ASN A 162 8.62 23.11 19.63
N PRO A 163 7.60 23.18 20.53
CA PRO A 163 7.02 22.00 21.17
C PRO A 163 6.29 21.04 20.21
N MET A 164 6.11 21.42 18.94
CA MET A 164 5.49 20.60 17.91
C MET A 164 6.47 19.84 17.00
N ALA A 165 7.77 19.97 17.19
CA ALA A 165 8.74 19.15 16.49
C ALA A 165 8.83 17.78 17.16
N VAL A 166 7.87 16.91 16.89
CA VAL A 166 8.01 15.47 17.15
C VAL A 166 9.16 14.99 16.27
N LYS A 167 10.32 14.72 16.86
CA LYS A 167 11.40 14.00 16.17
C LYS A 167 10.87 12.59 15.90
N GLU A 168 10.25 12.41 14.73
CA GLU A 168 9.90 11.07 14.28
C GLU A 168 11.19 10.28 14.14
N LYS A 169 11.35 9.26 14.99
CA LYS A 169 12.41 8.26 14.79
C LYS A 169 12.19 7.67 13.38
N PRO A 170 13.24 7.46 12.59
CA PRO A 170 13.09 6.86 11.27
C PRO A 170 12.37 5.53 11.43
N LYS A 171 11.13 5.45 10.94
CA LYS A 171 10.37 4.21 10.93
C LYS A 171 11.04 3.30 9.93
N LYS A 172 11.50 2.15 10.41
CA LYS A 172 12.02 1.09 9.55
C LYS A 172 10.95 0.72 8.52
N ALA A 173 11.35 0.46 7.28
CA ALA A 173 10.42 0.06 6.23
C ALA A 173 9.59 -1.15 6.70
N PRO A 174 8.25 -1.10 6.56
CA PRO A 174 7.40 -2.19 7.02
C PRO A 174 7.71 -3.48 6.23
N GLN A 175 7.54 -4.62 6.89
CA GLN A 175 7.81 -5.92 6.31
C GLN A 175 6.93 -6.20 5.08
N PHE A 176 7.51 -6.75 4.03
CA PHE A 176 6.84 -7.05 2.76
C PHE A 176 5.47 -7.73 2.92
N PHE A 177 5.42 -8.82 3.68
CA PHE A 177 4.18 -9.57 3.86
C PHE A 177 3.12 -8.79 4.65
N ALA A 178 3.52 -7.94 5.60
CA ALA A 178 2.59 -7.07 6.33
C ALA A 178 1.90 -6.08 5.39
N ILE A 179 2.68 -5.42 4.51
CA ILE A 179 2.12 -4.53 3.49
C ILE A 179 1.19 -5.30 2.55
N ALA A 180 1.64 -6.45 2.03
CA ALA A 180 0.85 -7.25 1.10
C ALA A 180 -0.48 -7.69 1.70
N ARG A 181 -0.47 -8.14 2.97
CA ARG A 181 -1.67 -8.51 3.73
C ARG A 181 -2.61 -7.32 3.90
N ASP A 182 -2.09 -6.21 4.39
CA ASP A 182 -2.91 -5.04 4.72
C ASP A 182 -3.53 -4.42 3.47
N LEU A 183 -2.78 -4.34 2.37
CA LEU A 183 -3.32 -3.90 1.09
C LEU A 183 -4.29 -4.92 0.47
N THR A 184 -4.09 -6.22 0.70
CA THR A 184 -5.06 -7.24 0.26
C THR A 184 -6.39 -7.08 1.00
N ILE A 185 -6.35 -6.91 2.31
CA ILE A 185 -7.54 -6.66 3.14
C ILE A 185 -8.22 -5.37 2.69
N LEU A 186 -7.47 -4.28 2.60
CA LEU A 186 -8.00 -2.99 2.17
C LEU A 186 -8.65 -3.10 0.79
N GLY A 187 -7.92 -3.60 -0.22
CA GLY A 187 -8.42 -3.68 -1.60
C GLY A 187 -9.63 -4.60 -1.75
N PHE A 188 -9.68 -5.71 -0.99
CA PHE A 188 -10.83 -6.60 -1.03
C PHE A 188 -12.07 -5.98 -0.41
N PHE A 189 -11.99 -5.49 0.81
CA PHE A 189 -13.16 -4.99 1.54
C PHE A 189 -13.66 -3.62 1.06
N THR A 190 -12.83 -2.85 0.35
CA THR A 190 -13.25 -1.61 -0.32
C THR A 190 -13.69 -1.82 -1.77
N SER A 191 -13.53 -3.02 -2.33
CA SER A 191 -14.06 -3.35 -3.65
C SER A 191 -15.57 -3.55 -3.63
N GLU A 192 -16.23 -3.31 -4.75
CA GLU A 192 -17.66 -3.58 -4.91
C GLU A 192 -18.00 -5.03 -4.54
N ILE A 193 -17.21 -5.99 -5.03
CA ILE A 193 -17.40 -7.42 -4.76
C ILE A 193 -17.25 -7.72 -3.27
N GLY A 194 -16.21 -7.19 -2.62
CA GLY A 194 -15.99 -7.39 -1.20
C GLY A 194 -17.09 -6.76 -0.35
N ALA A 195 -17.43 -5.51 -0.63
CA ALA A 195 -18.48 -4.78 0.11
C ALA A 195 -19.87 -5.42 -0.04
N THR A 196 -20.23 -5.88 -1.23
CA THR A 196 -21.59 -6.39 -1.50
C THR A 196 -21.76 -7.89 -1.27
N GLN A 197 -20.68 -8.69 -1.41
CA GLN A 197 -20.76 -10.16 -1.37
C GLN A 197 -20.10 -10.77 -0.14
N ALA A 198 -19.07 -10.13 0.45
CA ALA A 198 -18.45 -10.62 1.68
C ALA A 198 -19.20 -10.12 2.92
N TYR A 199 -19.70 -8.90 2.87
CA TYR A 199 -20.57 -8.33 3.89
C TYR A 199 -22.06 -8.48 3.56
N GLU A 200 -22.92 -8.24 4.55
CA GLU A 200 -24.33 -7.98 4.35
C GLU A 200 -24.51 -6.47 4.13
N PHE A 201 -24.55 -6.06 2.87
CA PHE A 201 -24.62 -4.64 2.51
C PHE A 201 -26.02 -4.09 2.82
N VAL A 202 -26.07 -3.03 3.64
CA VAL A 202 -27.29 -2.30 3.95
C VAL A 202 -27.09 -0.84 3.58
N GLU A 203 -27.65 -0.43 2.44
CA GLU A 203 -27.47 0.91 1.89
C GLU A 203 -27.87 2.03 2.85
N ILE A 204 -29.02 1.87 3.54
CA ILE A 204 -29.51 2.83 4.52
C ILE A 204 -30.01 2.04 5.75
N PRO A 205 -29.20 1.97 6.82
CA PRO A 205 -29.58 1.22 8.02
C PRO A 205 -30.62 1.94 8.87
N GLY A 206 -31.63 2.46 8.49
CA GLY A 206 -32.79 3.15 9.14
C GLY A 206 -32.69 3.49 10.64
N ARG A 207 -31.76 2.88 11.39
CA ARG A 207 -31.46 3.12 12.80
C ARG A 207 -30.01 2.80 13.11
N TYR A 208 -29.44 3.47 14.10
CA TYR A 208 -28.19 3.08 14.72
C TYR A 208 -28.43 2.03 15.81
N ASP A 209 -27.77 0.89 15.71
CA ASP A 209 -27.85 -0.18 16.71
C ASP A 209 -26.41 -0.66 16.99
N GLY A 210 -25.83 -0.19 18.08
CA GLY A 210 -24.44 -0.46 18.46
C GLY A 210 -24.21 -1.85 19.07
N ASP A 211 -25.28 -2.59 19.41
CA ASP A 211 -25.21 -3.91 20.05
C ASP A 211 -26.12 -4.92 19.34
N VAL A 212 -25.81 -5.18 18.07
CA VAL A 212 -26.56 -6.17 17.28
C VAL A 212 -26.04 -7.57 17.59
N LYS A 213 -26.91 -8.43 18.12
CA LYS A 213 -26.59 -9.85 18.31
C LYS A 213 -26.54 -10.57 16.97
N MET A 214 -25.36 -11.05 16.61
CA MET A 214 -25.18 -11.84 15.38
C MET A 214 -25.76 -13.23 15.52
N LYS A 215 -26.48 -13.67 14.48
CA LYS A 215 -26.98 -15.04 14.35
C LYS A 215 -25.86 -15.97 13.84
N PRO A 216 -25.85 -17.26 14.18
CA PRO A 216 -24.89 -18.20 13.59
C PRO A 216 -24.94 -18.17 12.05
N GLY A 217 -23.79 -17.93 11.43
CA GLY A 217 -23.68 -17.84 9.96
C GLY A 217 -24.12 -16.52 9.33
N GLN A 218 -24.51 -15.53 10.10
CA GLN A 218 -24.80 -14.18 9.63
C GLN A 218 -23.51 -13.49 9.19
N ARG A 219 -23.56 -12.75 8.09
CA ARG A 219 -22.47 -11.87 7.66
C ARG A 219 -22.47 -10.59 8.49
N VAL A 220 -21.29 -9.97 8.60
CA VAL A 220 -21.17 -8.64 9.20
C VAL A 220 -21.81 -7.61 8.28
N TYR A 221 -22.49 -6.62 8.85
CA TYR A 221 -23.01 -5.48 8.08
C TYR A 221 -21.87 -4.55 7.63
N ALA A 222 -22.00 -3.99 6.43
CA ALA A 222 -21.12 -2.96 5.86
C ALA A 222 -21.94 -1.72 5.51
#